data_7926107a72ea6bcca1f12489d5f21d77
#
_entry.id   7926107a72ea6bcca1f12489d5f21d77
#
_cell.length_a   1.000
_cell.length_b   1.000
_cell.length_c   1.000
_cell.angle_alpha   90.00
_cell.angle_beta   90.00
_cell.angle_gamma   90.00
#
_symmetry.space_group_name_H-M   'P 1'
#
loop_
_entity.id
_entity.type
_entity.pdbx_description
1 polymer ?
#
loop_
_entity_poly.entity_id
_entity_poly.type
_entity_poly.pdbx_seq_one_letter_code
_entity_poly.pdbx_strand_id
1 'polypeptide(L)'
;MKQEIWKDVVGYEGLYQVSDLGRFLSKEHYIPRNGVMAKLSSKILSPCFGKRGYFLVALTKDKKKKTYGVHQLVAAAFLGERPNKHVVDHKNRDTRNNNVSNLRYVSVLGNVLNTDKRKGYHLKRPNQYCVQIKVNGKIISKGGIRTEQEAIKIRAELERIYHYDSHEQKEGM
;
A
#
# COMPACT_ATOMS: atom_id res chain seq x y z
N MET A 1 10.61 0.83 25.32
CA MET A 1 10.03 0.15 24.11
C MET A 1 8.62 0.68 23.91
N LYS A 2 8.21 1.04 22.69
CA LYS A 2 6.85 1.52 22.42
C LYS A 2 5.89 0.33 22.54
N GLN A 3 4.84 0.45 23.34
CA GLN A 3 3.82 -0.60 23.51
C GLN A 3 3.07 -0.77 22.20
N GLU A 4 2.81 -2.03 21.79
CA GLU A 4 2.01 -2.35 20.61
C GLU A 4 0.53 -2.01 20.86
N ILE A 5 -0.08 -1.33 19.92
CA ILE A 5 -1.46 -0.85 20.00
C ILE A 5 -2.38 -1.77 19.21
N TRP A 6 -3.47 -2.23 19.83
CA TRP A 6 -4.47 -3.09 19.22
C TRP A 6 -5.79 -2.34 19.04
N LYS A 7 -6.42 -2.50 17.88
CA LYS A 7 -7.76 -1.99 17.57
C LYS A 7 -8.63 -3.10 16.99
N ASP A 8 -9.94 -3.02 17.19
CA ASP A 8 -10.87 -3.94 16.55
C ASP A 8 -10.79 -3.79 15.02
N VAL A 9 -10.90 -4.92 14.32
CA VAL A 9 -10.97 -4.92 12.86
C VAL A 9 -12.34 -4.39 12.44
N VAL A 10 -12.35 -3.34 11.60
CA VAL A 10 -13.57 -2.70 11.11
C VAL A 10 -14.50 -3.73 10.45
N GLY A 11 -15.74 -3.80 10.91
CA GLY A 11 -16.76 -4.77 10.51
C GLY A 11 -16.66 -6.14 11.17
N TYR A 12 -15.67 -6.35 12.06
CA TYR A 12 -15.42 -7.57 12.84
C TYR A 12 -15.22 -7.28 14.33
N GLU A 13 -15.82 -6.22 14.83
CA GLU A 13 -15.75 -5.78 16.23
C GLU A 13 -16.13 -6.93 17.17
N GLY A 14 -15.40 -7.07 18.26
CA GLY A 14 -15.60 -8.16 19.23
C GLY A 14 -15.06 -9.53 18.78
N LEU A 15 -14.76 -9.77 17.52
CA LEU A 15 -14.24 -11.03 16.98
C LEU A 15 -12.74 -11.00 16.72
N TYR A 16 -12.24 -9.92 16.13
CA TYR A 16 -10.83 -9.81 15.74
C TYR A 16 -10.26 -8.44 16.04
N GLN A 17 -9.00 -8.42 16.43
CA GLN A 17 -8.19 -7.20 16.55
C GLN A 17 -7.01 -7.24 15.61
N VAL A 18 -6.56 -6.07 15.21
CA VAL A 18 -5.35 -5.84 14.42
C VAL A 18 -4.43 -4.87 15.18
N SER A 19 -3.12 -5.12 15.14
CA SER A 19 -2.15 -4.24 15.76
C SER A 19 -1.58 -3.22 14.78
N ASP A 20 -0.99 -2.16 15.32
CA ASP A 20 -0.22 -1.15 14.57
C ASP A 20 1.02 -1.74 13.87
N LEU A 21 1.45 -2.96 14.26
CA LEU A 21 2.53 -3.72 13.63
C LEU A 21 2.06 -4.69 12.55
N GLY A 22 0.73 -4.84 12.33
CA GLY A 22 0.13 -5.74 11.35
C GLY A 22 -0.08 -7.17 11.83
N ARG A 23 -0.08 -7.41 13.14
CA ARG A 23 -0.47 -8.69 13.73
C ARG A 23 -1.97 -8.76 13.94
N PHE A 24 -2.55 -9.97 13.94
CA PHE A 24 -3.98 -10.21 14.14
C PHE A 24 -4.23 -11.09 15.34
N LEU A 25 -5.20 -10.71 16.16
CA LEU A 25 -5.70 -11.47 17.28
C LEU A 25 -7.15 -11.87 16.99
N SER A 26 -7.45 -13.18 17.00
CA SER A 26 -8.81 -13.68 17.15
C SER A 26 -9.16 -13.60 18.62
N LYS A 27 -10.18 -12.84 18.99
CA LYS A 27 -10.67 -12.74 20.37
C LYS A 27 -11.39 -14.02 20.76
N GLU A 28 -11.49 -14.28 22.03
CA GLU A 28 -12.35 -15.33 22.54
C GLU A 28 -13.79 -15.06 22.16
N HIS A 29 -14.48 -16.03 21.58
CA HIS A 29 -15.90 -15.93 21.23
C HIS A 29 -16.55 -17.32 21.13
N TYR A 30 -17.86 -17.35 21.09
CA TYR A 30 -18.64 -18.58 20.99
C TYR A 30 -19.20 -18.75 19.59
N ILE A 31 -19.19 -19.99 19.09
CA ILE A 31 -19.79 -20.35 17.80
C ILE A 31 -20.75 -21.52 17.96
N PRO A 32 -21.90 -21.55 17.25
CA PRO A 32 -22.75 -22.72 17.24
C PRO A 32 -22.10 -23.87 16.48
N ARG A 33 -21.94 -25.00 17.16
CA ARG A 33 -21.40 -26.23 16.58
C ARG A 33 -22.22 -27.43 17.04
N ASN A 34 -22.87 -28.13 16.13
CA ASN A 34 -23.70 -29.31 16.41
C ASN A 34 -24.76 -29.04 17.52
N GLY A 35 -25.46 -27.92 17.48
CA GLY A 35 -26.47 -27.54 18.46
C GLY A 35 -25.94 -27.04 19.81
N VAL A 36 -24.63 -27.03 20.02
CA VAL A 36 -23.98 -26.53 21.25
C VAL A 36 -23.13 -25.31 20.96
N MET A 37 -23.06 -24.38 21.89
CA MET A 37 -22.16 -23.22 21.79
C MET A 37 -20.73 -23.63 22.16
N ALA A 38 -19.87 -23.72 21.15
CA ALA A 38 -18.44 -24.04 21.32
C ALA A 38 -17.63 -22.77 21.55
N LYS A 39 -16.82 -22.75 22.61
CA LYS A 39 -15.89 -21.67 22.92
C LYS A 39 -14.66 -21.75 22.02
N LEU A 40 -14.34 -20.66 21.34
CA LEU A 40 -13.07 -20.47 20.66
C LEU A 40 -12.18 -19.57 21.51
N SER A 41 -11.03 -20.10 21.94
CA SER A 41 -10.06 -19.33 22.71
C SER A 41 -9.37 -18.28 21.85
N SER A 42 -8.93 -17.20 22.48
CA SER A 42 -8.16 -16.18 21.79
C SER A 42 -6.84 -16.73 21.25
N LYS A 43 -6.45 -16.28 20.05
CA LYS A 43 -5.17 -16.68 19.43
C LYS A 43 -4.66 -15.65 18.44
N ILE A 44 -3.35 -15.56 18.31
CA ILE A 44 -2.71 -14.82 17.24
C ILE A 44 -2.89 -15.59 15.93
N LEU A 45 -3.34 -14.91 14.88
CA LEU A 45 -3.48 -15.49 13.55
C LEU A 45 -2.17 -15.35 12.78
N SER A 46 -1.86 -16.37 11.96
CA SER A 46 -0.71 -16.35 11.05
C SER A 46 -1.18 -15.96 9.65
N PRO A 47 -0.86 -14.75 9.16
CA PRO A 47 -1.13 -14.38 7.79
C PRO A 47 -0.35 -15.25 6.80
N CYS A 48 -0.93 -15.54 5.63
CA CYS A 48 -0.24 -16.22 4.54
C CYS A 48 0.27 -15.23 3.49
N PHE A 49 1.36 -15.57 2.81
CA PHE A 49 1.86 -14.75 1.72
C PHE A 49 1.17 -15.12 0.41
N GLY A 50 0.48 -14.15 -0.18
CA GLY A 50 -0.30 -14.35 -1.40
C GLY A 50 0.52 -14.22 -2.67
N LYS A 51 0.03 -14.81 -3.77
CA LYS A 51 0.68 -14.78 -5.10
C LYS A 51 1.00 -13.37 -5.63
N ARG A 52 0.28 -12.35 -5.17
CA ARG A 52 0.51 -10.94 -5.57
C ARG A 52 1.56 -10.23 -4.71
N GLY A 53 2.27 -10.94 -3.84
CA GLY A 53 3.33 -10.37 -3.02
C GLY A 53 2.85 -9.62 -1.76
N TYR A 54 1.63 -9.88 -1.28
CA TYR A 54 1.08 -9.28 -0.06
C TYR A 54 0.74 -10.33 0.98
N PHE A 55 0.84 -9.99 2.25
CA PHE A 55 0.29 -10.80 3.32
C PHE A 55 -1.24 -10.73 3.34
N LEU A 56 -1.87 -11.88 3.49
CA LEU A 56 -3.30 -12.07 3.52
C LEU A 56 -3.72 -12.72 4.83
N VAL A 57 -4.87 -12.31 5.37
CA VAL A 57 -5.51 -12.92 6.54
C VAL A 57 -6.95 -13.28 6.20
N ALA A 58 -7.38 -14.46 6.65
CA ALA A 58 -8.74 -14.92 6.49
C ALA A 58 -9.51 -14.73 7.79
N LEU A 59 -10.61 -13.99 7.73
CA LEU A 59 -11.51 -13.72 8.85
C LEU A 59 -12.86 -14.37 8.58
N THR A 60 -13.51 -14.85 9.63
CA THR A 60 -14.83 -15.51 9.55
C THR A 60 -15.82 -14.74 10.39
N LYS A 61 -16.96 -14.39 9.84
CA LYS A 61 -18.12 -13.81 10.53
C LYS A 61 -19.40 -14.39 9.91
N ASP A 62 -20.37 -14.75 10.73
CA ASP A 62 -21.67 -15.32 10.28
C ASP A 62 -21.49 -16.52 9.32
N LYS A 63 -20.61 -17.44 9.68
CA LYS A 63 -20.22 -18.63 8.88
C LYS A 63 -19.60 -18.31 7.51
N LYS A 64 -19.37 -17.05 7.19
CA LYS A 64 -18.74 -16.60 5.94
C LYS A 64 -17.29 -16.26 6.15
N LYS A 65 -16.39 -16.94 5.42
CA LYS A 65 -14.95 -16.69 5.44
C LYS A 65 -14.59 -15.74 4.32
N LYS A 66 -13.89 -14.64 4.64
CA LYS A 66 -13.34 -13.69 3.67
C LYS A 66 -11.86 -13.49 3.88
N THR A 67 -11.11 -13.30 2.79
CA THR A 67 -9.67 -13.07 2.81
C THR A 67 -9.38 -11.62 2.47
N TYR A 68 -8.54 -10.98 3.26
CA TYR A 68 -8.19 -9.57 3.15
C TYR A 68 -6.67 -9.38 3.09
N GLY A 69 -6.22 -8.32 2.46
CA GLY A 69 -4.83 -7.86 2.60
C GLY A 69 -4.59 -7.31 4.01
N VAL A 70 -3.52 -7.76 4.66
CA VAL A 70 -3.13 -7.29 6.00
C VAL A 70 -3.02 -5.76 6.03
N HIS A 71 -2.31 -5.14 5.06
CA HIS A 71 -2.16 -3.69 4.94
C HIS A 71 -3.49 -2.94 4.86
N GLN A 72 -4.51 -3.55 4.23
CA GLN A 72 -5.83 -2.92 4.09
C GLN A 72 -6.56 -2.84 5.43
N LEU A 73 -6.50 -3.90 6.24
CA LEU A 73 -7.15 -3.93 7.55
C LEU A 73 -6.41 -3.04 8.56
N VAL A 74 -5.07 -3.03 8.54
CA VAL A 74 -4.27 -2.10 9.35
C VAL A 74 -4.61 -0.64 9.00
N ALA A 75 -4.63 -0.32 7.70
CA ALA A 75 -4.95 1.04 7.26
C ALA A 75 -6.37 1.45 7.69
N ALA A 76 -7.37 0.58 7.52
CA ALA A 76 -8.75 0.87 7.93
C ALA A 76 -8.87 1.11 9.45
N ALA A 77 -8.16 0.34 10.28
CA ALA A 77 -8.23 0.46 11.74
C ALA A 77 -7.48 1.69 12.28
N PHE A 78 -6.38 2.10 11.66
CA PHE A 78 -5.47 3.11 12.20
C PHE A 78 -5.44 4.43 11.43
N LEU A 79 -5.66 4.41 10.12
CA LEU A 79 -5.67 5.62 9.27
C LEU A 79 -7.10 6.14 9.01
N GLY A 80 -8.12 5.38 9.45
CA GLY A 80 -9.52 5.74 9.23
C GLY A 80 -10.06 5.29 7.87
N GLU A 81 -11.21 5.85 7.48
CA GLU A 81 -11.86 5.49 6.23
C GLU A 81 -11.01 5.83 5.01
N ARG A 82 -10.97 4.89 4.06
CA ARG A 82 -10.23 5.08 2.82
C ARG A 82 -10.94 6.11 1.92
N PRO A 83 -10.29 7.22 1.54
CA PRO A 83 -10.87 8.17 0.62
C PRO A 83 -11.23 7.54 -0.73
N ASN A 84 -12.26 8.05 -1.40
CA ASN A 84 -12.66 7.56 -2.70
C ASN A 84 -11.49 7.63 -3.70
N LYS A 85 -11.37 6.63 -4.58
CA LYS A 85 -10.29 6.49 -5.57
C LYS A 85 -8.87 6.45 -4.96
N HIS A 86 -8.73 6.08 -3.68
CA HIS A 86 -7.44 5.86 -3.05
C HIS A 86 -7.18 4.37 -2.82
N VAL A 87 -5.92 4.02 -2.72
CA VAL A 87 -5.42 2.69 -2.38
C VAL A 87 -4.44 2.79 -1.21
N VAL A 88 -4.23 1.67 -0.51
CA VAL A 88 -3.19 1.59 0.52
C VAL A 88 -1.85 1.34 -0.16
N ASP A 89 -0.86 2.17 0.17
CA ASP A 89 0.50 2.11 -0.36
C ASP A 89 1.51 1.91 0.78
N HIS A 90 2.59 1.16 0.51
CA HIS A 90 3.73 0.97 1.39
C HIS A 90 4.78 2.04 1.08
N LYS A 91 5.03 2.96 2.01
CA LYS A 91 5.96 4.10 1.82
C LYS A 91 7.35 3.65 1.39
N ASN A 92 7.86 2.57 1.99
CA ASN A 92 9.17 1.99 1.69
C ASN A 92 9.13 0.93 0.56
N ARG A 93 7.95 0.69 -0.07
CA ARG A 93 7.72 -0.32 -1.12
C ARG A 93 7.92 -1.78 -0.68
N ASP A 94 8.19 -2.03 0.58
CA ASP A 94 8.23 -3.39 1.14
C ASP A 94 6.81 -3.81 1.54
N THR A 95 6.19 -4.64 0.71
CA THR A 95 4.84 -5.18 0.92
C THR A 95 4.72 -6.12 2.12
N ARG A 96 5.85 -6.50 2.71
CA ARG A 96 5.91 -7.33 3.92
C ARG A 96 5.83 -6.48 5.19
N ASN A 97 6.25 -5.22 5.13
CA ASN A 97 6.22 -4.29 6.25
C ASN A 97 4.85 -3.61 6.37
N ASN A 98 3.94 -4.26 7.10
CA ASN A 98 2.57 -3.78 7.32
C ASN A 98 2.41 -2.91 8.57
N ASN A 99 3.50 -2.40 9.14
CA ASN A 99 3.43 -1.43 10.23
C ASN A 99 2.68 -0.17 9.76
N VAL A 100 1.78 0.36 10.59
CA VAL A 100 0.97 1.54 10.26
C VAL A 100 1.80 2.75 9.86
N SER A 101 2.98 2.94 10.46
CA SER A 101 3.90 4.03 10.11
C SER A 101 4.40 3.97 8.67
N ASN A 102 4.42 2.77 8.09
CA ASN A 102 4.82 2.51 6.70
C ASN A 102 3.65 2.58 5.71
N LEU A 103 2.41 2.66 6.19
CA LEU A 103 1.22 2.70 5.33
C LEU A 103 0.71 4.12 5.13
N ARG A 104 0.07 4.35 4.00
CA ARG A 104 -0.64 5.59 3.67
C ARG A 104 -1.73 5.32 2.64
N TYR A 105 -2.71 6.22 2.57
CA TYR A 105 -3.62 6.29 1.43
C TYR A 105 -3.03 7.18 0.34
N VAL A 106 -3.03 6.70 -0.89
CA VAL A 106 -2.59 7.46 -2.07
C VAL A 106 -3.65 7.33 -3.17
N SER A 107 -3.77 8.32 -4.01
CA SER A 107 -4.60 8.19 -5.21
C SER A 107 -4.08 7.05 -6.11
N VAL A 108 -4.95 6.45 -6.92
CA VAL A 108 -4.54 5.40 -7.86
C VAL A 108 -3.40 5.89 -8.76
N LEU A 109 -3.48 7.16 -9.21
CA LEU A 109 -2.41 7.79 -10.00
C LEU A 109 -1.11 7.92 -9.20
N GLY A 110 -1.19 8.40 -7.94
CA GLY A 110 -0.02 8.51 -7.06
C GLY A 110 0.65 7.18 -6.79
N ASN A 111 -0.13 6.11 -6.61
CA ASN A 111 0.40 4.74 -6.44
C ASN A 111 1.13 4.23 -7.70
N VAL A 112 0.57 4.54 -8.88
CA VAL A 112 1.21 4.22 -10.17
C VAL A 112 2.56 4.92 -10.31
N LEU A 113 2.69 6.16 -9.84
CA LEU A 113 3.94 6.92 -9.88
C LEU A 113 4.97 6.41 -8.86
N ASN A 114 4.52 5.79 -7.76
CA ASN A 114 5.40 5.23 -6.73
C ASN A 114 5.94 3.83 -7.08
N THR A 115 5.50 3.20 -8.16
CA THR A 115 5.98 1.86 -8.55
C THR A 115 7.34 1.91 -9.25
N ASP A 116 8.25 0.99 -8.92
CA ASP A 116 9.58 0.89 -9.54
C ASP A 116 9.57 0.74 -11.07
N LYS A 117 8.52 0.14 -11.61
CA LYS A 117 8.34 -0.06 -13.05
C LYS A 117 8.19 1.24 -13.85
N ARG A 118 7.98 2.38 -13.17
CA ARG A 118 7.83 3.70 -13.80
C ARG A 118 8.73 4.76 -13.17
N LYS A 119 9.94 4.37 -12.76
CA LYS A 119 10.95 5.34 -12.31
C LYS A 119 11.19 6.45 -13.34
N GLY A 120 10.77 6.23 -14.61
CA GLY A 120 11.00 7.14 -15.74
C GLY A 120 12.46 7.30 -16.07
N TYR A 121 13.29 6.46 -15.48
CA TYR A 121 14.66 6.26 -15.86
C TYR A 121 14.96 4.76 -15.86
N HIS A 122 15.88 4.33 -16.71
CA HIS A 122 16.32 2.95 -16.81
C HIS A 122 17.81 2.89 -17.09
N LEU A 123 18.43 1.80 -16.66
CA LEU A 123 19.83 1.51 -16.98
C LEU A 123 19.89 1.02 -18.43
N LYS A 124 20.55 1.75 -19.31
CA LYS A 124 20.71 1.42 -20.72
C LYS A 124 21.94 0.53 -20.96
N ARG A 125 23.01 0.77 -20.20
CA ARG A 125 24.27 0.00 -20.13
C ARG A 125 24.87 0.18 -18.74
N PRO A 126 25.84 -0.61 -18.29
CA PRO A 126 26.54 -0.36 -17.05
C PRO A 126 26.96 1.12 -16.91
N ASN A 127 26.57 1.76 -15.81
CA ASN A 127 26.80 3.18 -15.53
C ASN A 127 26.24 4.18 -16.57
N GLN A 128 25.19 3.82 -17.29
CA GLN A 128 24.50 4.70 -18.23
C GLN A 128 22.99 4.64 -18.02
N TYR A 129 22.46 5.68 -17.41
CA TYR A 129 21.01 5.86 -17.21
C TYR A 129 20.40 6.72 -18.30
N CYS A 130 19.14 6.46 -18.60
CA CYS A 130 18.30 7.27 -19.47
C CYS A 130 17.03 7.64 -18.72
N VAL A 131 16.68 8.91 -18.68
CA VAL A 131 15.43 9.44 -18.14
C VAL A 131 14.45 9.64 -19.28
N GLN A 132 13.18 9.24 -19.07
CA GLN A 132 12.09 9.46 -20.02
C GLN A 132 10.85 9.94 -19.30
N ILE A 133 10.22 10.99 -19.84
CA ILE A 133 8.91 11.48 -19.44
C ILE A 133 8.00 11.60 -20.66
N LYS A 134 6.69 11.44 -20.45
CA LYS A 134 5.69 11.63 -21.51
C LYS A 134 4.91 12.91 -21.22
N VAL A 135 4.97 13.86 -22.13
CA VAL A 135 4.30 15.17 -22.04
C VAL A 135 3.45 15.35 -23.30
N ASN A 136 2.17 15.60 -23.14
CA ASN A 136 1.22 15.82 -24.25
C ASN A 136 1.33 14.77 -25.38
N GLY A 137 1.49 13.49 -24.99
CA GLY A 137 1.63 12.39 -25.93
C GLY A 137 3.05 12.17 -26.47
N LYS A 138 3.97 13.13 -26.36
CA LYS A 138 5.36 13.06 -26.83
C LYS A 138 6.29 12.55 -25.72
N ILE A 139 7.29 11.75 -26.08
CA ILE A 139 8.31 11.24 -25.15
C ILE A 139 9.51 12.20 -25.20
N ILE A 140 9.86 12.76 -24.05
CA ILE A 140 11.09 13.51 -23.85
C ILE A 140 12.08 12.61 -23.15
N SER A 141 13.29 12.47 -23.70
CA SER A 141 14.31 11.60 -23.13
C SER A 141 15.64 12.35 -22.97
N LYS A 142 16.34 12.06 -21.86
CA LYS A 142 17.70 12.55 -21.57
C LYS A 142 18.59 11.35 -21.21
N GLY A 143 19.64 11.13 -21.95
CA GLY A 143 20.63 10.08 -21.74
C GLY A 143 21.96 10.63 -21.27
N GLY A 144 22.99 9.77 -21.20
CA GLY A 144 24.35 10.16 -20.79
C GLY A 144 24.53 10.33 -19.29
N ILE A 145 23.57 9.91 -18.49
CA ILE A 145 23.54 10.03 -17.03
C ILE A 145 24.33 8.87 -16.42
N ARG A 146 25.27 9.16 -15.52
CA ARG A 146 26.20 8.14 -15.00
C ARG A 146 25.74 7.47 -13.70
N THR A 147 24.91 8.14 -12.90
CA THR A 147 24.45 7.64 -11.60
C THR A 147 22.93 7.64 -11.49
N GLU A 148 22.39 6.73 -10.67
CA GLU A 148 20.96 6.68 -10.38
C GLU A 148 20.48 7.94 -9.68
N GLN A 149 21.28 8.50 -8.78
CA GLN A 149 20.96 9.75 -8.06
C GLN A 149 20.81 10.95 -9.01
N GLU A 150 21.69 11.04 -10.00
CA GLU A 150 21.60 12.06 -11.06
C GLU A 150 20.35 11.85 -11.92
N ALA A 151 20.01 10.61 -12.27
CA ALA A 151 18.79 10.29 -13.01
C ALA A 151 17.52 10.70 -12.24
N ILE A 152 17.48 10.49 -10.94
CA ILE A 152 16.37 10.91 -10.06
C ILE A 152 16.23 12.43 -10.07
N LYS A 153 17.33 13.18 -9.92
CA LYS A 153 17.33 14.64 -9.94
C LYS A 153 16.84 15.20 -11.28
N ILE A 154 17.38 14.69 -12.38
CA ILE A 154 17.00 15.10 -13.73
C ILE A 154 15.53 14.80 -14.00
N ARG A 155 15.03 13.66 -13.54
CA ARG A 155 13.61 13.36 -13.69
C ARG A 155 12.72 14.34 -12.94
N ALA A 156 13.04 14.62 -11.68
CA ALA A 156 12.28 15.59 -10.88
C ALA A 156 12.28 16.98 -11.51
N GLU A 157 13.41 17.40 -12.10
CA GLU A 157 13.53 18.67 -12.81
C GLU A 157 12.67 18.71 -14.08
N LEU A 158 12.70 17.66 -14.89
CA LEU A 158 11.86 17.56 -16.09
C LEU A 158 10.38 17.53 -15.73
N GLU A 159 10.00 16.80 -14.67
CA GLU A 159 8.60 16.80 -14.19
C GLU A 159 8.18 18.21 -13.73
N ARG A 160 9.03 18.94 -13.01
CA ARG A 160 8.74 20.33 -12.60
C ARG A 160 8.55 21.26 -13.80
N ILE A 161 9.40 21.18 -14.80
CA ILE A 161 9.35 22.03 -15.98
C ILE A 161 8.09 21.75 -16.81
N TYR A 162 7.81 20.49 -17.09
CA TYR A 162 6.77 20.11 -18.05
C TYR A 162 5.39 19.85 -17.42
N HIS A 163 5.28 19.64 -16.09
CA HIS A 163 3.99 19.58 -15.42
C HIS A 163 3.49 20.96 -14.97
N TYR A 164 4.38 21.91 -14.74
CA TYR A 164 4.00 23.30 -14.45
C TYR A 164 3.31 23.93 -15.66
N ASP A 165 3.87 23.75 -16.86
CA ASP A 165 3.30 24.28 -18.12
C ASP A 165 1.92 23.66 -18.48
N SER A 166 1.61 22.46 -18.01
CA SER A 166 0.33 21.80 -18.32
C SER A 166 -0.84 22.28 -17.44
N HIS A 167 -0.56 22.95 -16.33
CA HIS A 167 -1.59 23.55 -15.47
C HIS A 167 -1.96 24.98 -15.89
N GLU A 168 -1.01 25.78 -16.35
CA GLU A 168 -1.28 27.16 -16.80
C GLU A 168 -2.09 27.22 -18.09
N GLN A 169 -2.01 26.21 -18.97
CA GLN A 169 -2.80 26.18 -20.21
C GLN A 169 -4.26 25.74 -20.01
N LYS A 170 -4.68 25.31 -18.81
CA LYS A 170 -6.07 24.92 -18.51
C LYS A 170 -6.89 26.00 -17.79
N GLU A 171 -6.27 27.04 -17.30
CA GLU A 171 -6.95 28.18 -16.67
C GLU A 171 -7.14 29.37 -17.61
N GLY A 172 -6.78 29.27 -18.90
CA GLY A 172 -6.86 30.31 -19.93
C GLY A 172 -7.86 30.02 -21.06
N MET A 173 -8.89 29.19 -20.83
CA MET A 173 -10.03 29.01 -21.74
C MET A 173 -11.36 29.18 -21.03
#